data_2633b287b2c18d79288c93fc263d5ab3
#
_entry.id   2633b287b2c18d79288c93fc263d5ab3
#
_cell.length_a   1.000
_cell.length_b   1.000
_cell.length_c   1.000
_cell.angle_alpha   90.00
_cell.angle_beta   90.00
_cell.angle_gamma   90.00
#
_symmetry.space_group_name_H-M   'P 1'
#
loop_
_entity.id
_entity.type
_entity.pdbx_description
1 polymer ?
#
loop_
_entity_poly.entity_id
_entity_poly.type
_entity_poly.pdbx_seq_one_letter_code
_entity_poly.pdbx_strand_id
1 'polypeptide(L)'
;LDAKARVGAGGIGCEPASAASVAGTRLLREDGVIGKSDRVVCILTGHQLKDPTATVAYHTTDQKQFNDVLGSRGVRRASFANRAVAVPNDLDAIIKAIQLYS
;
A
#
# COMPACT_ATOMS: atom_id res chain seq x y z
N LEU A 1 5.63 -3.09 -0.46
CA LEU A 1 4.50 -2.17 -0.73
C LEU A 1 3.24 -2.92 -1.15
N ASP A 2 3.31 -3.93 -2.01
CA ASP A 2 2.15 -4.75 -2.40
C ASP A 2 1.45 -5.37 -1.18
N ALA A 3 2.21 -5.93 -0.22
CA ALA A 3 1.64 -6.46 1.02
C ALA A 3 0.91 -5.37 1.82
N LYS A 4 1.50 -4.16 1.93
CA LYS A 4 0.85 -3.01 2.58
C LYS A 4 -0.46 -2.64 1.90
N ALA A 5 -0.49 -2.56 0.59
CA ALA A 5 -1.69 -2.21 -0.16
C ALA A 5 -2.82 -3.25 0.04
N ARG A 6 -2.47 -4.53 0.06
CA ARG A 6 -3.45 -5.62 0.31
C ARG A 6 -3.98 -5.62 1.74
N VAL A 7 -3.12 -5.37 2.71
CA VAL A 7 -3.54 -5.21 4.13
C VAL A 7 -4.47 -4.01 4.26
N GLY A 8 -4.12 -2.89 3.62
CA GLY A 8 -4.94 -1.68 3.58
C GLY A 8 -6.31 -1.88 2.95
N ALA A 9 -6.40 -2.68 1.88
CA ALA A 9 -7.68 -3.03 1.26
C ALA A 9 -8.60 -3.83 2.20
N GLY A 10 -8.02 -4.55 3.17
CA GLY A 10 -8.75 -5.23 4.25
C GLY A 10 -9.15 -4.31 5.42
N GLY A 11 -8.88 -3.00 5.34
CA GLY A 11 -9.25 -2.02 6.37
C GLY A 11 -8.20 -1.81 7.47
N ILE A 12 -7.02 -2.42 7.36
CA ILE A 12 -5.95 -2.28 8.36
C ILE A 12 -4.84 -1.38 7.82
N GLY A 13 -4.72 -0.18 8.40
CA GLY A 13 -3.67 0.77 8.02
C GLY A 13 -2.36 0.50 8.78
N CYS A 14 -1.29 0.20 8.07
CA CYS A 14 0.04 0.04 8.65
C CYS A 14 1.11 0.79 7.85
N GLU A 15 2.24 1.08 8.49
CA GLU A 15 3.41 1.63 7.79
C GLU A 15 4.05 0.60 6.84
N PRO A 16 4.82 1.03 5.83
CA PRO A 16 5.48 0.12 4.88
C PRO A 16 6.37 -0.93 5.56
N ALA A 17 7.14 -0.53 6.58
CA ALA A 17 8.04 -1.43 7.30
C ALA A 17 7.29 -2.56 8.04
N SER A 18 6.15 -2.25 8.65
CA SER A 18 5.32 -3.26 9.34
C SER A 18 4.78 -4.31 8.38
N ALA A 19 4.42 -3.92 7.16
CA ALA A 19 3.91 -4.84 6.15
C ALA A 19 4.97 -5.85 5.65
N ALA A 20 6.26 -5.66 6.00
CA ALA A 20 7.31 -6.61 5.68
C ALA A 20 7.08 -7.98 6.33
N SER A 21 6.47 -8.03 7.52
CA SER A 21 6.10 -9.29 8.19
C SER A 21 5.09 -10.10 7.35
N VAL A 22 4.11 -9.44 6.76
CA VAL A 22 3.11 -10.07 5.87
C VAL A 22 3.76 -10.52 4.56
N ALA A 23 4.65 -9.69 3.98
CA ALA A 23 5.37 -10.05 2.77
C ALA A 23 6.29 -11.26 3.01
N GLY A 24 7.02 -11.28 4.11
CA GLY A 24 7.89 -12.39 4.51
C GLY A 24 7.11 -13.69 4.74
N THR A 25 5.97 -13.61 5.43
CA THR A 25 5.08 -14.77 5.63
C THR A 25 4.64 -15.37 4.28
N ARG A 26 4.29 -14.52 3.32
CA ARG A 26 3.92 -14.98 1.98
C ARG A 26 5.08 -15.73 1.30
N LEU A 27 6.28 -15.17 1.31
CA LEU A 27 7.46 -15.83 0.72
C LEU A 27 7.77 -17.16 1.39
N LEU A 28 7.79 -17.21 2.71
CA LEU A 28 8.00 -18.44 3.47
C LEU A 28 6.93 -19.50 3.19
N ARG A 29 5.71 -19.04 2.90
CA ARG A 29 4.63 -19.94 2.48
C ARG A 29 4.84 -20.47 1.06
N GLU A 30 5.29 -19.64 0.14
CA GLU A 30 5.63 -20.02 -1.24
C GLU A 30 6.82 -20.99 -1.27
N ASP A 31 7.81 -20.79 -0.39
CA ASP A 31 8.99 -21.65 -0.24
C ASP A 31 8.72 -22.94 0.54
N GLY A 32 7.49 -23.16 1.02
CA GLY A 32 7.10 -24.36 1.74
C GLY A 32 7.58 -24.43 3.20
N VAL A 33 8.20 -23.38 3.72
CA VAL A 33 8.62 -23.29 5.13
C VAL A 33 7.41 -23.21 6.06
N ILE A 34 6.38 -22.46 5.64
CA ILE A 34 5.09 -22.37 6.33
C ILE A 34 4.09 -23.29 5.63
N GLY A 35 3.55 -24.25 6.37
CA GLY A 35 2.56 -25.22 5.89
C GLY A 35 1.15 -24.63 5.73
N LYS A 36 0.25 -25.38 5.06
CA LYS A 36 -1.15 -24.94 4.83
C LYS A 36 -1.95 -24.82 6.12
N SER A 37 -1.63 -25.64 7.11
CA SER A 37 -2.31 -25.70 8.41
C SER A 37 -1.66 -24.83 9.48
N ASP A 38 -0.53 -24.19 9.16
CA ASP A 38 0.17 -23.36 10.14
C ASP A 38 -0.60 -22.08 10.41
N ARG A 39 -0.60 -21.68 11.68
CA ARG A 39 -1.18 -20.41 12.15
C ARG A 39 -0.07 -19.41 12.33
N VAL A 40 -0.14 -18.31 11.60
CA VAL A 40 0.87 -17.26 11.60
C VAL A 40 0.29 -15.96 12.14
N VAL A 41 1.00 -15.29 13.03
CA VAL A 41 0.66 -13.97 13.54
C VAL A 41 1.68 -12.97 13.00
N CYS A 42 1.20 -11.98 12.26
CA CYS A 42 2.00 -10.84 11.81
C CYS A 42 1.72 -9.63 12.68
N ILE A 43 2.75 -9.07 13.32
CA ILE A 43 2.60 -7.87 14.15
C ILE A 43 2.83 -6.64 13.28
N LEU A 44 1.80 -5.80 13.18
CA LEU A 44 1.83 -4.54 12.44
C LEU A 44 2.03 -3.39 13.42
N THR A 45 3.27 -2.95 13.61
CA THR A 45 3.68 -2.07 14.70
C THR A 45 3.47 -0.59 14.46
N GLY A 46 3.54 -0.13 13.20
CA GLY A 46 3.47 1.29 12.84
C GLY A 46 2.18 1.66 12.13
N HIS A 47 1.71 2.88 12.39
CA HIS A 47 0.51 3.43 11.75
C HIS A 47 0.76 3.79 10.27
N GLN A 48 -0.29 3.75 9.45
CA GLN A 48 -0.23 4.05 8.01
C GLN A 48 0.28 5.45 7.66
N LEU A 49 0.17 6.41 8.57
CA LEU A 49 0.66 7.79 8.38
C LEU A 49 2.17 7.93 8.58
N LYS A 50 2.86 6.89 9.04
CA LYS A 50 4.32 6.85 9.00
C LYS A 50 4.79 6.54 7.58
N ASP A 51 5.80 7.26 7.12
CA ASP A 51 6.33 7.16 5.76
C ASP A 51 5.25 7.34 4.66
N PRO A 52 4.53 8.47 4.64
CA PRO A 52 3.46 8.71 3.67
C PRO A 52 4.01 8.81 2.22
N THR A 53 5.25 9.23 2.04
CA THR A 53 5.86 9.43 0.72
C THR A 53 5.83 8.16 -0.12
N ALA A 54 6.27 7.03 0.43
CA ALA A 54 6.26 5.75 -0.28
C ALA A 54 4.82 5.27 -0.56
N THR A 55 3.90 5.51 0.37
CA THR A 55 2.49 5.14 0.22
C THR A 55 1.82 5.96 -0.90
N VAL A 56 1.99 7.29 -0.88
CA VAL A 56 1.43 8.17 -1.90
C VAL A 56 1.99 7.84 -3.28
N ALA A 57 3.32 7.66 -3.39
CA ALA A 57 3.95 7.31 -4.65
C ALA A 57 3.49 5.94 -5.18
N TYR A 58 3.17 4.98 -4.32
CA TYR A 58 2.66 3.68 -4.74
C TYR A 58 1.25 3.77 -5.34
N HIS A 59 0.41 4.66 -4.81
CA HIS A 59 -0.98 4.81 -5.23
C HIS A 59 -1.21 5.95 -6.25
N THR A 60 -0.15 6.69 -6.62
CA THR A 60 -0.26 7.82 -7.56
C THR A 60 -0.62 7.40 -8.99
N THR A 61 -1.25 8.31 -9.72
CA THR A 61 -1.39 8.24 -11.18
C THR A 61 -0.24 8.94 -11.91
N ASP A 62 0.58 9.71 -11.20
CA ASP A 62 1.73 10.42 -11.76
C ASP A 62 2.94 9.48 -11.89
N GLN A 63 3.24 9.09 -13.14
CA GLN A 63 4.35 8.19 -13.44
C GLN A 63 5.72 8.77 -13.08
N LYS A 64 5.87 10.09 -13.15
CA LYS A 64 7.12 10.74 -12.75
C LYS A 64 7.33 10.60 -11.26
N GLN A 65 6.33 10.91 -10.44
CA GLN A 65 6.37 10.75 -8.98
C GLN A 65 6.67 9.29 -8.60
N PHE A 66 6.01 8.34 -9.26
CA PHE A 66 6.27 6.91 -9.03
C PHE A 66 7.74 6.57 -9.28
N ASN A 67 8.29 6.97 -10.43
CA ASN A 67 9.65 6.66 -10.82
C ASN A 67 10.69 7.32 -9.90
N ASP A 68 10.48 8.59 -9.55
CA ASP A 68 11.40 9.35 -8.70
C ASP A 68 11.50 8.75 -7.28
N VAL A 69 10.38 8.31 -6.72
CA VAL A 69 10.32 7.81 -5.34
C VAL A 69 10.57 6.30 -5.25
N LEU A 70 9.98 5.52 -6.12
CA LEU A 70 9.95 4.05 -6.04
C LEU A 70 10.79 3.37 -7.11
N GLY A 71 10.87 3.91 -8.32
CA GLY A 71 11.65 3.34 -9.42
C GLY A 71 13.13 3.25 -9.08
N SER A 72 13.69 4.29 -8.45
CA SER A 72 15.07 4.31 -7.98
C SER A 72 15.39 3.26 -6.91
N ARG A 73 14.35 2.72 -6.26
CA ARG A 73 14.43 1.64 -5.25
C ARG A 73 14.07 0.27 -5.81
N GLY A 74 14.00 0.14 -7.15
CA GLY A 74 13.74 -1.12 -7.83
C GLY A 74 12.27 -1.54 -7.90
N VAL A 75 11.32 -0.69 -7.50
CA VAL A 75 9.89 -0.97 -7.64
C VAL A 75 9.47 -0.67 -9.09
N ARG A 76 9.03 -1.69 -9.81
CA ARG A 76 8.70 -1.58 -11.24
C ARG A 76 7.22 -1.34 -11.52
N ARG A 77 6.34 -1.75 -10.59
CA ARG A 77 4.89 -1.63 -10.74
C ARG A 77 4.20 -1.58 -9.40
N ALA A 78 3.00 -1.01 -9.38
CA ALA A 78 2.10 -0.96 -8.22
C ALA A 78 0.83 -1.77 -8.54
N SER A 79 0.91 -3.10 -8.39
CA SER A 79 -0.14 -4.04 -8.82
C SER A 79 -1.45 -3.87 -8.05
N PHE A 80 -1.40 -3.33 -6.83
CA PHE A 80 -2.54 -3.15 -5.95
C PHE A 80 -2.81 -1.67 -5.64
N ALA A 81 -2.37 -0.76 -6.51
CA ALA A 81 -2.63 0.67 -6.35
C ALA A 81 -4.13 0.97 -6.56
N ASN A 82 -4.71 1.77 -5.66
CA ASN A 82 -6.09 2.22 -5.75
C ASN A 82 -6.28 3.52 -6.56
N ARG A 83 -5.16 4.12 -7.04
CA ARG A 83 -5.19 5.32 -7.88
C ARG A 83 -5.97 6.47 -7.24
N ALA A 84 -5.53 6.89 -6.05
CA ALA A 84 -6.14 7.99 -5.32
C ALA A 84 -6.28 9.24 -6.19
N VAL A 85 -7.41 9.90 -6.07
CA VAL A 85 -7.72 11.16 -6.79
C VAL A 85 -7.30 12.33 -5.91
N ALA A 86 -6.42 13.20 -6.42
CA ALA A 86 -6.06 14.43 -5.75
C ALA A 86 -7.13 15.50 -6.00
N VAL A 87 -7.58 16.13 -4.93
CA VAL A 87 -8.56 17.23 -4.99
C VAL A 87 -8.04 18.41 -4.18
N PRO A 88 -8.44 19.66 -4.50
CA PRO A 88 -8.17 20.81 -3.66
C PRO A 88 -8.72 20.64 -2.24
N ASN A 89 -8.13 21.32 -1.26
CA ASN A 89 -8.66 21.37 0.12
C ASN A 89 -9.88 22.30 0.18
N ASP A 90 -10.96 21.86 -0.44
CA ASP A 90 -12.22 22.60 -0.59
C ASP A 90 -13.37 21.60 -0.53
N LEU A 91 -14.40 21.93 0.26
CA LEU A 91 -15.51 21.01 0.52
C LEU A 91 -16.30 20.66 -0.76
N ASP A 92 -16.58 21.64 -1.59
CA ASP A 92 -17.37 21.43 -2.81
C ASP A 92 -16.60 20.59 -3.83
N ALA A 93 -15.28 20.81 -3.94
CA ALA A 93 -14.40 20.01 -4.77
C ALA A 93 -14.35 18.55 -4.30
N ILE A 94 -14.29 18.31 -2.99
CA ILE A 94 -14.29 16.97 -2.39
C ILE A 94 -15.62 16.26 -2.66
N ILE A 95 -16.76 16.93 -2.40
CA ILE A 95 -18.09 16.37 -2.64
C ILE A 95 -18.28 16.02 -4.13
N LYS A 96 -17.87 16.91 -5.02
CA LYS A 96 -17.94 16.68 -6.47
C LYS A 96 -17.10 15.48 -6.91
N ALA A 97 -15.90 15.33 -6.36
CA ALA A 97 -15.04 14.19 -6.64
C ALA A 97 -15.68 12.87 -6.16
N ILE A 98 -16.24 12.85 -4.94
CA ILE A 98 -16.95 11.69 -4.42
C ILE A 98 -18.10 11.29 -5.34
N GLN A 99 -18.90 12.24 -5.79
CA GLN A 99 -20.03 11.97 -6.69
C GLN A 99 -19.61 11.43 -8.06
N LEU A 100 -18.45 11.90 -8.58
CA LEU A 100 -17.93 11.45 -9.87
C LEU A 100 -17.34 10.04 -9.83
N TYR A 101 -16.81 9.60 -8.69
CA TYR A 101 -16.08 8.34 -8.55
C TYR A 101 -16.81 7.30 -7.66
N SER A 102 -18.01 7.62 -7.22
CA SER A 102 -18.92 6.65 -6.56
C SER A 102 -19.75 5.83 -7.57
#